data_bd9654f18457cde963c6d77db5b2dbf7
#
_entry.id   bd9654f18457cde963c6d77db5b2dbf7
#
_cell.length_a   1.000
_cell.length_b   1.000
_cell.length_c   1.000
_cell.angle_alpha   90.00
_cell.angle_beta   90.00
_cell.angle_gamma   90.00
#
_symmetry.space_group_name_H-M   'P 1'
#
loop_
_entity.id
_entity.type
_entity.pdbx_description
1 polymer ?
#
loop_
_entity_poly.entity_id
_entity_poly.type
_entity_poly.pdbx_seq_one_letter_code
_entity_poly.pdbx_strand_id
1 'polypeptide(L)'
;MSEAVLLDTSFFIRLLNKNEKLHENARGYYRYFLDHDYTLKISTISIAEYCVRGKRSDLPLKQLMVSPFNIDDAEQAGHFARILFENKNALKKKKLPRVLIPNDSKLFAQAHYDSDVAYYVTADSRSEIPIKILNDHTAVDFRYIDIHTPWNEQFGELFS
;
A
#
# COMPACT_ATOMS: atom_id res chain seq x y z
N MET A 1 4.22 21.34 4.25
CA MET A 1 4.57 19.94 4.58
C MET A 1 4.36 19.08 3.36
N SER A 2 5.30 18.22 3.06
CA SER A 2 5.16 17.30 1.92
C SER A 2 4.19 16.17 2.26
N GLU A 3 3.35 15.82 1.30
CA GLU A 3 2.52 14.63 1.42
C GLU A 3 3.38 13.38 1.32
N ALA A 4 2.92 12.29 1.93
CA ALA A 4 3.59 11.01 1.91
C ALA A 4 2.79 9.96 1.14
N VAL A 5 3.48 8.92 0.69
CA VAL A 5 2.87 7.74 0.10
C VAL A 5 3.37 6.52 0.87
N LEU A 6 2.46 5.62 1.21
CA LEU A 6 2.81 4.33 1.79
C LEU A 6 2.84 3.29 0.68
N LEU A 7 4.03 2.73 0.45
CA LEU A 7 4.26 1.72 -0.59
C LEU A 7 4.24 0.34 0.06
N ASP A 8 3.41 -0.56 -0.45
CA ASP A 8 3.30 -1.89 0.14
C ASP A 8 4.37 -2.86 -0.38
N THR A 9 4.39 -4.06 0.17
CA THR A 9 5.37 -5.11 -0.19
C THR A 9 5.30 -5.46 -1.66
N SER A 10 4.10 -5.57 -2.22
CA SER A 10 3.90 -5.96 -3.63
C SER A 10 4.50 -4.93 -4.58
N PHE A 11 4.45 -3.65 -4.22
CA PHE A 11 5.09 -2.58 -4.98
C PHE A 11 6.61 -2.79 -5.05
N PHE A 12 7.27 -3.03 -3.92
CA PHE A 12 8.72 -3.23 -3.89
C PHE A 12 9.16 -4.48 -4.65
N ILE A 13 8.37 -5.55 -4.59
CA ILE A 13 8.64 -6.76 -5.38
C ILE A 13 8.70 -6.41 -6.88
N ARG A 14 7.79 -5.57 -7.37
CA ARG A 14 7.77 -5.14 -8.77
C ARG A 14 8.88 -4.14 -9.11
N LEU A 15 9.14 -3.20 -8.20
CA LEU A 15 10.18 -2.19 -8.39
C LEU A 15 11.56 -2.81 -8.49
N LEU A 16 11.85 -3.84 -7.69
CA LEU A 16 13.17 -4.40 -7.53
C LEU A 16 13.44 -5.61 -8.45
N ASN A 17 12.47 -6.04 -9.23
CA ASN A 17 12.61 -7.18 -10.15
C ASN A 17 12.26 -6.78 -11.58
N LYS A 18 13.28 -6.65 -12.42
CA LYS A 18 13.13 -6.26 -13.84
C LYS A 18 12.29 -7.23 -14.65
N ASN A 19 12.14 -8.47 -14.21
CA ASN A 19 11.38 -9.50 -14.92
C ASN A 19 9.89 -9.47 -14.62
N GLU A 20 9.47 -8.67 -13.63
CA GLU A 20 8.05 -8.52 -13.31
C GLU A 20 7.33 -7.65 -14.35
N LYS A 21 6.10 -8.05 -14.70
CA LYS A 21 5.28 -7.36 -15.70
C LYS A 21 5.02 -5.89 -15.35
N LEU A 22 4.87 -5.59 -14.06
CA LEU A 22 4.57 -4.24 -13.58
C LEU A 22 5.83 -3.46 -13.20
N HIS A 23 7.01 -3.97 -13.53
CA HIS A 23 8.27 -3.30 -13.18
C HIS A 23 8.32 -1.86 -13.71
N GLU A 24 7.98 -1.64 -14.97
CA GLU A 24 8.01 -0.30 -15.57
C GLU A 24 6.97 0.63 -14.94
N ASN A 25 5.79 0.11 -14.62
CA ASN A 25 4.78 0.90 -13.91
C ASN A 25 5.28 1.30 -12.51
N ALA A 26 5.86 0.35 -11.76
CA ALA A 26 6.43 0.63 -10.44
C ALA A 26 7.52 1.70 -10.52
N ARG A 27 8.44 1.58 -11.48
CA ARG A 27 9.48 2.59 -11.71
C ARG A 27 8.91 3.96 -12.01
N GLY A 28 7.87 4.01 -12.85
CA GLY A 28 7.20 5.27 -13.21
C GLY A 28 6.60 5.97 -12.00
N TYR A 29 5.88 5.24 -11.15
CA TYR A 29 5.34 5.79 -9.91
C TYR A 29 6.43 6.24 -8.94
N TYR A 30 7.46 5.42 -8.77
CA TYR A 30 8.57 5.74 -7.87
C TYR A 30 9.24 7.05 -8.26
N ARG A 31 9.55 7.20 -9.55
CA ARG A 31 10.13 8.44 -10.10
C ARG A 31 9.18 9.62 -9.95
N TYR A 32 7.90 9.44 -10.29
CA TYR A 32 6.89 10.48 -10.16
C TYR A 32 6.84 11.04 -8.73
N PHE A 33 6.77 10.15 -7.75
CA PHE A 33 6.70 10.59 -6.35
C PHE A 33 7.97 11.33 -5.91
N LEU A 34 9.14 10.86 -6.32
CA LEU A 34 10.40 11.55 -6.03
C LEU A 34 10.46 12.93 -6.70
N ASP A 35 10.06 13.02 -7.95
CA ASP A 35 10.10 14.27 -8.73
C ASP A 35 9.08 15.30 -8.21
N HIS A 36 8.04 14.87 -7.53
CA HIS A 36 6.99 15.74 -6.97
C HIS A 36 7.10 15.92 -5.45
N ASP A 37 8.27 15.62 -4.89
CA ASP A 37 8.60 15.85 -3.47
C ASP A 37 7.71 15.11 -2.48
N TYR A 38 7.16 13.96 -2.86
CA TYR A 38 6.48 13.09 -1.90
C TYR A 38 7.47 12.40 -0.98
N THR A 39 7.10 12.26 0.27
CA THR A 39 7.84 11.39 1.20
C THR A 39 7.43 9.94 0.94
N LEU A 40 8.40 9.10 0.58
CA LEU A 40 8.16 7.67 0.35
C LEU A 40 8.30 6.92 1.67
N LYS A 41 7.27 6.18 2.06
CA LYS A 41 7.25 5.40 3.31
C LYS A 41 7.15 3.91 3.05
N ILE A 42 7.86 3.14 3.88
CA ILE A 42 7.77 1.69 3.95
C ILE A 42 7.46 1.27 5.40
N SER A 43 6.49 0.39 5.56
CA SER A 43 6.17 -0.18 6.87
C SER A 43 7.20 -1.23 7.30
N THR A 44 7.47 -1.33 8.60
CA THR A 44 8.24 -2.45 9.16
C THR A 44 7.59 -3.80 8.84
N ILE A 45 6.26 -3.84 8.68
CA ILE A 45 5.54 -5.04 8.24
C ILE A 45 5.97 -5.41 6.81
N SER A 46 6.04 -4.45 5.91
CA SER A 46 6.46 -4.70 4.52
C SER A 46 7.94 -5.12 4.44
N ILE A 47 8.78 -4.58 5.31
CA ILE A 47 10.17 -5.02 5.42
C ILE A 47 10.21 -6.50 5.83
N ALA A 48 9.43 -6.89 6.83
CA ALA A 48 9.36 -8.29 7.28
C ALA A 48 8.88 -9.23 6.17
N GLU A 49 7.83 -8.84 5.47
CA GLU A 49 7.29 -9.63 4.35
C GLU A 49 8.29 -9.75 3.19
N TYR A 50 8.96 -8.65 2.83
CA TYR A 50 9.98 -8.67 1.77
C TYR A 50 11.14 -9.60 2.14
N CYS A 51 11.58 -9.57 3.40
CA CYS A 51 12.71 -10.36 3.88
C CYS A 51 12.43 -11.87 3.95
N VAL A 52 11.19 -12.32 3.71
CA VAL A 52 10.91 -13.76 3.58
C VAL A 52 11.69 -14.37 2.41
N ARG A 53 11.88 -13.63 1.31
CA ARG A 53 12.60 -14.10 0.12
C ARG A 53 13.71 -13.19 -0.35
N GLY A 54 13.67 -11.93 0.05
CA GLY A 54 14.66 -10.92 -0.30
C GLY A 54 15.55 -10.55 0.88
N LYS A 55 16.40 -9.54 0.66
CA LYS A 55 17.29 -9.02 1.68
C LYS A 55 16.95 -7.56 1.97
N ARG A 56 17.12 -7.15 3.23
CA ARG A 56 16.99 -5.74 3.60
C ARG A 56 17.83 -4.82 2.73
N SER A 57 19.04 -5.27 2.35
CA SER A 57 19.96 -4.51 1.50
C SER A 57 19.45 -4.26 0.08
N ASP A 58 18.43 -5.02 -0.38
CA ASP A 58 17.83 -4.80 -1.69
C ASP A 58 16.92 -3.55 -1.69
N LEU A 59 16.39 -3.20 -0.52
CA LEU A 59 15.45 -2.08 -0.37
C LEU A 59 16.17 -0.73 -0.41
N PRO A 60 15.63 0.28 -1.12
CA PRO A 60 16.26 1.60 -1.20
C PRO A 60 15.99 2.44 0.06
N LEU A 61 16.37 1.94 1.23
CA LEU A 61 16.06 2.53 2.53
C LEU A 61 16.59 3.96 2.70
N LYS A 62 17.63 4.36 1.95
CA LYS A 62 18.14 5.74 1.98
C LYS A 62 17.13 6.75 1.43
N GLN A 63 16.22 6.31 0.56
CA GLN A 63 15.17 7.14 -0.05
C GLN A 63 13.84 6.98 0.65
N LEU A 64 13.74 6.11 1.63
CA LEU A 64 12.48 5.76 2.28
C LEU A 64 12.49 6.17 3.75
N MET A 65 11.34 6.64 4.22
CA MET A 65 11.08 6.78 5.64
C MET A 65 10.44 5.48 6.14
N VAL A 66 11.05 4.86 7.14
CA VAL A 66 10.51 3.63 7.74
C VAL A 66 9.42 4.00 8.73
N SER A 67 8.22 3.44 8.55
CA SER A 67 7.08 3.61 9.45
C SER A 67 6.97 2.39 10.37
N PRO A 68 7.33 2.52 11.65
CA PRO A 68 7.18 1.40 12.58
C PRO A 68 5.70 1.17 12.89
N PHE A 69 5.30 -0.09 12.91
CA PHE A 69 3.95 -0.48 13.29
C PHE A 69 3.85 -0.38 14.82
N ASN A 70 3.09 0.60 15.31
CA ASN A 70 3.01 0.93 16.73
C ASN A 70 1.69 0.49 17.36
N ILE A 71 1.48 0.85 18.63
CA ILE A 71 0.30 0.43 19.39
C ILE A 71 -1.00 1.03 18.82
N ASP A 72 -0.97 2.27 18.38
CA ASP A 72 -2.14 2.93 17.78
C ASP A 72 -2.50 2.29 16.44
N ASP A 73 -1.49 1.96 15.64
CA ASP A 73 -1.68 1.22 14.39
C ASP A 73 -2.28 -0.15 14.66
N ALA A 74 -1.84 -0.83 15.72
CA ALA A 74 -2.34 -2.15 16.11
C ALA A 74 -3.82 -2.11 16.49
N GLU A 75 -4.23 -1.11 17.27
CA GLU A 75 -5.63 -0.92 17.65
C GLU A 75 -6.50 -0.65 16.41
N GLN A 76 -6.05 0.26 15.54
CA GLN A 76 -6.76 0.58 14.30
C GLN A 76 -6.84 -0.62 13.36
N ALA A 77 -5.76 -1.40 13.27
CA ALA A 77 -5.73 -2.62 12.45
C ALA A 77 -6.75 -3.64 12.93
N GLY A 78 -6.88 -3.80 14.24
CA GLY A 78 -7.91 -4.66 14.85
C GLY A 78 -9.31 -4.21 14.49
N HIS A 79 -9.57 -2.91 14.56
CA HIS A 79 -10.85 -2.33 14.18
C HIS A 79 -11.18 -2.57 12.70
N PHE A 80 -10.23 -2.35 11.82
CA PHE A 80 -10.41 -2.61 10.38
C PHE A 80 -10.64 -4.08 10.08
N ALA A 81 -9.87 -4.96 10.70
CA ALA A 81 -10.04 -6.41 10.54
C ALA A 81 -11.43 -6.86 10.98
N ARG A 82 -11.94 -6.31 12.07
CA ARG A 82 -13.30 -6.59 12.56
C ARG A 82 -14.37 -6.21 11.52
N ILE A 83 -14.27 -5.02 10.94
CA ILE A 83 -15.20 -4.57 9.88
C ILE A 83 -15.15 -5.55 8.70
N LEU A 84 -13.96 -5.96 8.28
CA LEU A 84 -13.81 -6.88 7.15
C LEU A 84 -14.36 -8.27 7.48
N PHE A 85 -14.14 -8.79 8.68
CA PHE A 85 -14.69 -10.08 9.10
C PHE A 85 -16.23 -10.06 9.19
N GLU A 86 -16.80 -8.97 9.65
CA GLU A 86 -18.26 -8.80 9.70
C GLU A 86 -18.88 -8.74 8.29
N ASN A 87 -18.09 -8.37 7.28
CA ASN A 87 -18.49 -8.30 5.88
C ASN A 87 -17.92 -9.45 5.04
N LYS A 88 -17.57 -10.56 5.67
CA LYS A 88 -16.91 -11.72 5.04
C LYS A 88 -17.67 -12.31 3.84
N ASN A 89 -18.98 -12.20 3.81
CA ASN A 89 -19.79 -12.72 2.69
C ASN A 89 -19.50 -11.96 1.38
N ALA A 90 -19.32 -10.65 1.45
CA ALA A 90 -18.90 -9.85 0.32
C ALA A 90 -17.46 -10.24 -0.13
N LEU A 91 -16.56 -10.53 0.82
CA LEU A 91 -15.21 -10.98 0.55
C LEU A 91 -15.17 -12.37 -0.08
N LYS A 92 -16.01 -13.32 0.40
CA LYS A 92 -16.11 -14.68 -0.13
C LYS A 92 -16.56 -14.71 -1.59
N LYS A 93 -17.55 -13.88 -1.96
CA LYS A 93 -18.03 -13.76 -3.35
C LYS A 93 -16.91 -13.37 -4.31
N LYS A 94 -15.87 -12.70 -3.83
CA LYS A 94 -14.71 -12.23 -4.60
C LYS A 94 -13.48 -13.13 -4.41
N LYS A 95 -13.63 -14.30 -3.77
CA LYS A 95 -12.56 -15.31 -3.56
C LYS A 95 -11.31 -14.79 -2.84
N LEU A 96 -11.47 -13.88 -1.87
CA LEU A 96 -10.34 -13.38 -1.10
C LEU A 96 -10.01 -14.36 0.05
N PRO A 97 -8.75 -14.80 0.19
CA PRO A 97 -8.35 -15.67 1.29
C PRO A 97 -8.48 -14.94 2.63
N ARG A 98 -9.08 -15.60 3.63
CA ARG A 98 -9.21 -15.04 4.99
C ARG A 98 -7.88 -14.60 5.60
N VAL A 99 -6.81 -15.29 5.25
CA VAL A 99 -5.47 -15.02 5.79
C VAL A 99 -4.92 -13.65 5.39
N LEU A 100 -5.40 -13.07 4.30
CA LEU A 100 -4.95 -11.75 3.84
C LEU A 100 -5.56 -10.60 4.64
N ILE A 101 -6.72 -10.81 5.27
CA ILE A 101 -7.41 -9.75 5.99
C ILE A 101 -6.54 -9.12 7.10
N PRO A 102 -5.90 -9.88 8.01
CA PRO A 102 -5.10 -9.28 9.06
C PRO A 102 -3.87 -8.51 8.57
N ASN A 103 -3.18 -9.03 7.55
CA ASN A 103 -1.98 -8.37 7.02
C ASN A 103 -2.32 -7.07 6.29
N ASP A 104 -3.32 -7.12 5.40
CA ASP A 104 -3.78 -5.92 4.69
C ASP A 104 -4.31 -4.87 5.66
N SER A 105 -5.06 -5.28 6.68
CA SER A 105 -5.60 -4.38 7.69
C SER A 105 -4.53 -3.60 8.45
N LYS A 106 -3.37 -4.21 8.67
CA LYS A 106 -2.23 -3.54 9.33
C LYS A 106 -1.67 -2.39 8.49
N LEU A 107 -1.50 -2.63 7.19
CA LEU A 107 -0.98 -1.61 6.28
C LEU A 107 -2.03 -0.50 6.04
N PHE A 108 -3.29 -0.86 5.91
CA PHE A 108 -4.37 0.12 5.77
C PHE A 108 -4.49 0.99 7.03
N ALA A 109 -4.30 0.39 8.21
CA ALA A 109 -4.33 1.13 9.47
C ALA A 109 -3.20 2.15 9.55
N GLN A 110 -1.99 1.79 9.15
CA GLN A 110 -0.87 2.73 9.12
C GLN A 110 -1.13 3.88 8.14
N ALA A 111 -1.64 3.58 6.95
CA ALA A 111 -1.97 4.61 5.96
C ALA A 111 -3.08 5.54 6.47
N HIS A 112 -4.08 5.01 7.15
CA HIS A 112 -5.19 5.79 7.68
C HIS A 112 -4.78 6.65 8.88
N TYR A 113 -4.00 6.08 9.80
CA TYR A 113 -3.61 6.76 11.03
C TYR A 113 -2.57 7.85 10.80
N ASP A 114 -1.70 7.69 9.81
CA ASP A 114 -0.67 8.67 9.44
C ASP A 114 -1.29 9.78 8.58
N SER A 115 -1.51 10.94 9.20
CA SER A 115 -2.15 12.08 8.52
C SER A 115 -1.36 12.63 7.33
N ASP A 116 -0.07 12.31 7.22
CA ASP A 116 0.78 12.74 6.10
C ASP A 116 0.57 11.87 4.87
N VAL A 117 0.05 10.65 5.03
CA VAL A 117 -0.13 9.70 3.93
C VAL A 117 -1.34 10.08 3.08
N ALA A 118 -1.07 10.52 1.85
CA ALA A 118 -2.10 10.83 0.86
C ALA A 118 -2.51 9.58 0.07
N TYR A 119 -1.57 8.68 -0.23
CA TYR A 119 -1.81 7.52 -1.07
C TYR A 119 -1.28 6.24 -0.45
N TYR A 120 -2.07 5.19 -0.55
CA TYR A 120 -1.66 3.80 -0.37
C TYR A 120 -1.45 3.19 -1.75
N VAL A 121 -0.23 2.74 -2.04
CA VAL A 121 0.17 2.29 -3.38
C VAL A 121 0.52 0.82 -3.37
N THR A 122 -0.14 0.04 -4.20
CA THR A 122 -0.01 -1.42 -4.24
C THR A 122 0.01 -1.95 -5.67
N ALA A 123 0.61 -3.12 -5.86
CA ALA A 123 0.51 -3.91 -7.07
C ALA A 123 -0.53 -5.04 -6.94
N ASP A 124 -1.19 -5.15 -5.80
CA ASP A 124 -2.19 -6.19 -5.53
C ASP A 124 -3.60 -5.65 -5.72
N SER A 125 -4.20 -5.96 -6.88
CA SER A 125 -5.57 -5.53 -7.22
C SER A 125 -6.62 -6.05 -6.24
N ARG A 126 -6.32 -7.09 -5.46
CA ARG A 126 -7.25 -7.62 -4.44
C ARG A 126 -7.47 -6.66 -3.29
N SER A 127 -6.61 -5.66 -3.10
CA SER A 127 -6.76 -4.63 -2.08
C SER A 127 -7.94 -3.69 -2.31
N GLU A 128 -8.44 -3.58 -3.54
CA GLU A 128 -9.54 -2.70 -3.90
C GLU A 128 -10.81 -2.98 -3.09
N ILE A 129 -11.16 -4.25 -2.94
CA ILE A 129 -12.40 -4.67 -2.29
C ILE A 129 -12.39 -4.39 -0.79
N PRO A 130 -11.38 -4.84 -0.01
CA PRO A 130 -11.32 -4.49 1.40
C PRO A 130 -11.30 -2.98 1.65
N ILE A 131 -10.57 -2.21 0.84
CA ILE A 131 -10.54 -0.74 0.99
C ILE A 131 -11.91 -0.13 0.74
N LYS A 132 -12.65 -0.60 -0.27
CA LYS A 132 -14.01 -0.15 -0.54
C LYS A 132 -14.95 -0.44 0.63
N ILE A 133 -14.86 -1.65 1.21
CA ILE A 133 -15.65 -2.03 2.37
C ILE A 133 -15.34 -1.10 3.56
N LEU A 134 -14.07 -0.84 3.82
CA LEU A 134 -13.65 0.08 4.88
C LEU A 134 -14.18 1.49 4.65
N ASN A 135 -14.12 1.99 3.43
CA ASN A 135 -14.65 3.30 3.08
C ASN A 135 -16.16 3.41 3.29
N ASP A 136 -16.90 2.35 2.99
CA ASP A 136 -18.35 2.32 3.19
C ASP A 136 -18.74 2.38 4.68
N HIS A 137 -17.86 1.94 5.59
CA HIS A 137 -18.13 1.85 7.02
C HIS A 137 -17.47 2.95 7.86
N THR A 138 -16.32 3.49 7.45
CA THR A 138 -15.52 4.37 8.30
C THR A 138 -14.70 5.41 7.55
N ALA A 139 -14.92 5.72 6.32
CA ALA A 139 -14.18 6.73 5.55
C ALA A 139 -12.66 6.75 5.85
N VAL A 140 -11.85 6.04 5.08
CA VAL A 140 -10.39 6.02 5.23
C VAL A 140 -9.77 7.33 4.74
N ASP A 141 -8.66 7.76 5.38
CA ASP A 141 -8.01 9.05 5.12
C ASP A 141 -6.96 9.02 4.01
N PHE A 142 -6.85 7.93 3.29
CA PHE A 142 -5.93 7.80 2.15
C PHE A 142 -6.67 7.45 0.87
N ARG A 143 -6.04 7.76 -0.26
CA ARG A 143 -6.49 7.31 -1.58
C ARG A 143 -5.73 6.06 -1.98
N TYR A 144 -6.44 5.13 -2.62
CA TYR A 144 -5.89 3.88 -3.12
C TYR A 144 -5.36 4.05 -4.54
N ILE A 145 -4.13 3.57 -4.79
CA ILE A 145 -3.55 3.49 -6.14
C ILE A 145 -3.11 2.05 -6.41
N ASP A 146 -3.66 1.48 -7.49
CA ASP A 146 -3.22 0.21 -8.06
C ASP A 146 -2.30 0.52 -9.24
N ILE A 147 -1.05 0.08 -9.19
CA ILE A 147 -0.06 0.36 -10.23
C ILE A 147 -0.29 -0.37 -11.55
N HIS A 148 -1.34 -1.20 -11.66
CA HIS A 148 -1.78 -1.70 -12.96
C HIS A 148 -2.19 -0.56 -13.89
N THR A 149 -2.70 0.54 -13.34
CA THR A 149 -2.89 1.80 -14.06
C THR A 149 -1.56 2.55 -14.07
N PRO A 150 -1.01 2.91 -15.24
CA PRO A 150 0.25 3.66 -15.30
C PRO A 150 0.16 5.03 -14.63
N TRP A 151 1.29 5.52 -14.12
CA TRP A 151 1.34 6.78 -13.35
C TRP A 151 0.83 7.99 -14.14
N ASN A 152 1.17 8.08 -15.43
CA ASN A 152 0.76 9.18 -16.28
C ASN A 152 -0.76 9.20 -16.53
N GLU A 153 -1.38 8.05 -16.63
CA GLU A 153 -2.82 7.91 -16.70
C GLU A 153 -3.47 8.25 -15.36
N GLN A 154 -2.92 7.74 -14.26
CA GLN A 154 -3.43 7.98 -12.90
C GLN A 154 -3.46 9.47 -12.54
N PHE A 155 -2.42 10.21 -12.92
CA PHE A 155 -2.29 11.63 -12.60
C PHE A 155 -2.65 12.57 -13.74
N GLY A 156 -3.15 12.04 -14.86
CA GLY A 156 -3.57 12.84 -16.00
C GLY A 156 -2.43 13.50 -16.79
N GLU A 157 -1.20 12.98 -16.68
CA GLU A 157 -0.02 13.54 -17.31
C GLU A 157 0.35 12.85 -18.64
N LEU A 158 -0.67 12.58 -19.46
CA LEU A 158 -0.48 11.84 -20.72
C LEU A 158 0.39 12.55 -21.75
N PHE A 159 0.59 13.84 -21.61
CA PHE A 159 1.30 14.67 -22.60
C PHE A 159 2.44 15.51 -22.01
N SER A 160 2.87 15.20 -20.79
CA SER A 160 3.97 15.92 -20.14
C SER A 160 5.34 15.38 -20.57
#